data_2f4ac9b8e4ac069c089b8adcf7ee6128
#
_entry.id   2f4ac9b8e4ac069c089b8adcf7ee6128
#
_cell.length_a   1.000
_cell.length_b   1.000
_cell.length_c   1.000
_cell.angle_alpha   90.00
_cell.angle_beta   90.00
_cell.angle_gamma   90.00
#
_symmetry.space_group_name_H-M   'P 1'
#
loop_
_entity.id
_entity.type
_entity.pdbx_description
1 polymer ?
#
loop_
_entity_poly.entity_id
_entity_poly.type
_entity_poly.pdbx_seq_one_letter_code
_entity_poly.pdbx_strand_id
1 'polypeptide(L)'
;MVPKLALIYTGGPNRELGQGWALGGVSKIERCAATKAVDGVPGSVQYKNSDKLCLDGQRLIQVDSAGVPLAFPQSGDAAAVASGSYREYRPERDSLTRVRAYGGSGSYGPAYFMVWSADGRLTEYGDSPGAATDAKARHLASGVGVSWAVSRAADSSGNFIQYLYSNYWGYSFTAAYEWTLDEVRYTGTAGQAPSNKLVLTGEGVRSCKCKVNRCSP
;
A
#
# COMPACT_ATOMS: atom_id res chain seq x y z
N MET A 1 5.73 8.76 19.07
CA MET A 1 5.42 7.49 18.37
C MET A 1 6.71 6.92 17.81
N VAL A 2 6.94 5.58 17.90
CA VAL A 2 8.15 4.90 17.40
C VAL A 2 7.72 3.81 16.42
N PRO A 3 8.41 3.66 15.26
CA PRO A 3 8.09 2.63 14.30
C PRO A 3 8.40 1.23 14.85
N LYS A 4 7.55 0.25 14.56
CA LYS A 4 7.75 -1.16 14.92
C LYS A 4 8.17 -1.92 13.66
N LEU A 5 9.45 -1.92 13.34
CA LEU A 5 10.01 -2.63 12.20
C LEU A 5 10.76 -3.88 12.67
N ALA A 6 10.70 -4.93 11.88
CA ALA A 6 11.40 -6.20 12.14
C ALA A 6 11.99 -6.77 10.84
N LEU A 7 13.16 -7.38 10.95
CA LEU A 7 13.71 -8.21 9.88
C LEU A 7 13.14 -9.63 10.04
N ILE A 8 12.47 -10.12 9.00
CA ILE A 8 11.82 -11.43 9.00
C ILE A 8 12.48 -12.32 7.95
N TYR A 9 13.00 -13.47 8.40
CA TYR A 9 13.50 -14.50 7.48
C TYR A 9 12.40 -15.51 7.17
N THR A 10 12.04 -15.65 5.91
CA THR A 10 10.98 -16.56 5.46
C THR A 10 11.50 -17.72 4.61
N GLY A 11 12.80 -17.76 4.31
CA GLY A 11 13.45 -18.83 3.53
C GLY A 11 13.02 -18.94 2.06
N GLY A 12 12.34 -17.91 1.53
CA GLY A 12 11.82 -17.90 0.16
C GLY A 12 12.78 -17.26 -0.87
N PRO A 13 12.34 -17.17 -2.15
CA PRO A 13 13.10 -16.47 -3.18
C PRO A 13 13.25 -14.99 -2.84
N ASN A 14 14.10 -14.29 -3.61
CA ASN A 14 14.42 -12.87 -3.41
C ASN A 14 13.23 -12.02 -2.98
N ARG A 15 13.38 -11.36 -1.83
CA ARG A 15 12.45 -10.39 -1.29
C ARG A 15 13.11 -9.02 -1.18
N GLU A 16 12.41 -8.06 -0.61
CA GLU A 16 12.80 -6.63 -0.53
C GLU A 16 14.21 -6.40 0.04
N LEU A 17 14.71 -7.30 0.90
CA LEU A 17 16.02 -7.21 1.55
C LEU A 17 17.00 -8.31 1.14
N GLY A 18 16.76 -9.01 0.01
CA GLY A 18 17.59 -10.11 -0.50
C GLY A 18 16.98 -11.48 -0.28
N GLN A 19 17.78 -12.55 -0.42
CA GLN A 19 17.29 -13.93 -0.36
C GLN A 19 16.66 -14.26 1.00
N GLY A 20 15.35 -14.47 0.98
CA GLY A 20 14.58 -14.94 2.12
C GLY A 20 14.31 -13.88 3.21
N TRP A 21 14.81 -12.67 3.10
CA TRP A 21 14.61 -11.60 4.07
C TRP A 21 13.54 -10.61 3.62
N ALA A 22 12.63 -10.28 4.51
CA ALA A 22 11.60 -9.26 4.32
C ALA A 22 11.61 -8.27 5.49
N LEU A 23 11.15 -7.05 5.22
CA LEU A 23 10.91 -6.05 6.25
C LEU A 23 9.47 -6.21 6.77
N GLY A 24 9.34 -6.61 8.04
CA GLY A 24 8.05 -6.66 8.73
C GLY A 24 7.72 -5.33 9.39
N GLY A 25 6.42 -5.09 9.61
CA GLY A 25 5.92 -3.86 10.25
C GLY A 25 5.61 -2.73 9.26
N VAL A 26 5.75 -2.95 7.96
CA VAL A 26 5.29 -2.05 6.90
C VAL A 26 3.93 -2.53 6.42
N SER A 27 2.89 -1.81 6.84
CA SER A 27 1.52 -2.09 6.45
C SER A 27 1.25 -1.64 5.02
N LYS A 28 0.34 -2.37 4.32
CA LYS A 28 -0.08 -2.02 2.96
C LYS A 28 -1.53 -2.39 2.68
N ILE A 29 -2.14 -1.65 1.78
CA ILE A 29 -3.36 -2.07 1.10
C ILE A 29 -2.94 -2.56 -0.30
N GLU A 30 -3.48 -3.68 -0.72
CA GLU A 30 -3.16 -4.27 -2.02
C GLU A 30 -4.38 -4.90 -2.69
N ARG A 31 -4.29 -5.10 -4.01
CA ARG A 31 -5.28 -5.91 -4.72
C ARG A 31 -5.09 -7.36 -4.33
N CYS A 32 -6.19 -8.03 -4.03
CA CYS A 32 -6.18 -9.44 -3.64
C CYS A 32 -7.19 -10.26 -4.45
N ALA A 33 -7.00 -11.58 -4.44
CA ALA A 33 -7.87 -12.51 -5.11
C ALA A 33 -9.27 -12.51 -4.49
N ALA A 34 -10.29 -12.68 -5.32
CA ALA A 34 -11.64 -12.97 -4.87
C ALA A 34 -11.71 -14.39 -4.33
N THR A 35 -12.46 -14.61 -3.26
CA THR A 35 -12.65 -15.92 -2.65
C THR A 35 -14.13 -16.33 -2.73
N LYS A 36 -14.38 -17.64 -2.88
CA LYS A 36 -15.75 -18.14 -2.90
C LYS A 36 -16.51 -17.85 -1.61
N ALA A 37 -15.83 -17.89 -0.48
CA ALA A 37 -16.45 -17.70 0.83
C ALA A 37 -16.96 -16.26 1.05
N VAL A 38 -16.22 -15.26 0.56
CA VAL A 38 -16.53 -13.84 0.79
C VAL A 38 -17.17 -13.19 -0.44
N ASP A 39 -16.71 -13.55 -1.64
CA ASP A 39 -17.10 -12.90 -2.89
C ASP A 39 -18.09 -13.73 -3.74
N GLY A 40 -18.47 -14.92 -3.27
CA GLY A 40 -19.37 -15.85 -3.98
C GLY A 40 -18.70 -16.59 -5.14
N VAL A 41 -17.70 -16.00 -5.80
CA VAL A 41 -16.93 -16.57 -6.91
C VAL A 41 -15.43 -16.38 -6.64
N PRO A 42 -14.61 -17.43 -6.86
CA PRO A 42 -13.15 -17.27 -6.79
C PRO A 42 -12.64 -16.54 -8.04
N GLY A 43 -11.58 -15.76 -7.89
CA GLY A 43 -10.96 -15.06 -9.02
C GLY A 43 -9.59 -14.52 -8.68
N SER A 44 -8.65 -14.58 -9.62
CA SER A 44 -7.32 -13.94 -9.47
C SER A 44 -7.42 -12.43 -9.67
N VAL A 45 -6.38 -11.70 -9.26
CA VAL A 45 -6.23 -10.27 -9.55
C VAL A 45 -6.13 -10.08 -11.08
N GLN A 46 -6.95 -9.19 -11.61
CA GLN A 46 -7.07 -8.92 -13.05
C GLN A 46 -6.62 -7.50 -13.43
N TYR A 47 -6.18 -6.70 -12.47
CA TYR A 47 -5.84 -5.27 -12.62
C TYR A 47 -7.01 -4.45 -13.16
N LYS A 48 -8.23 -4.77 -12.71
CA LYS A 48 -9.50 -4.13 -13.08
C LYS A 48 -10.13 -3.46 -11.86
N ASN A 49 -11.09 -2.58 -12.14
CA ASN A 49 -11.86 -1.90 -11.07
C ASN A 49 -12.65 -2.87 -10.18
N SER A 50 -12.97 -4.06 -10.68
CA SER A 50 -13.68 -5.12 -9.94
C SER A 50 -12.78 -5.95 -9.04
N ASP A 51 -11.45 -5.75 -9.07
CA ASP A 51 -10.54 -6.44 -8.17
C ASP A 51 -10.86 -6.11 -6.72
N LYS A 52 -10.55 -7.06 -5.88
CA LYS A 52 -10.76 -6.94 -4.44
C LYS A 52 -9.57 -6.27 -3.78
N LEU A 53 -9.80 -5.67 -2.61
CA LEU A 53 -8.77 -5.01 -1.81
C LEU A 53 -8.58 -5.71 -0.48
N CYS A 54 -7.34 -5.80 -0.03
CA CYS A 54 -6.97 -6.33 1.27
C CYS A 54 -6.07 -5.33 2.02
N LEU A 55 -6.26 -5.18 3.31
CA LEU A 55 -5.36 -4.48 4.23
C LEU A 55 -4.56 -5.55 4.99
N ASP A 56 -3.25 -5.59 4.80
CA ASP A 56 -2.34 -6.57 5.42
C ASP A 56 -2.83 -8.03 5.26
N GLY A 57 -3.33 -8.36 4.07
CA GLY A 57 -3.90 -9.67 3.74
C GLY A 57 -5.34 -9.89 4.20
N GLN A 58 -5.93 -8.97 4.96
CA GLN A 58 -7.31 -9.05 5.41
C GLN A 58 -8.25 -8.37 4.39
N ARG A 59 -9.27 -9.09 3.95
CA ARG A 59 -10.26 -8.64 2.96
C ARG A 59 -10.97 -7.38 3.43
N LEU A 60 -11.05 -6.38 2.55
CA LEU A 60 -11.84 -5.17 2.75
C LEU A 60 -13.23 -5.34 2.12
N ILE A 61 -14.26 -5.15 2.92
CA ILE A 61 -15.67 -5.23 2.51
C ILE A 61 -16.19 -3.81 2.36
N GLN A 62 -16.69 -3.49 1.18
CA GLN A 62 -17.32 -2.18 0.95
C GLN A 62 -18.62 -2.07 1.73
N VAL A 63 -18.81 -0.90 2.38
CA VAL A 63 -20.00 -0.61 3.20
C VAL A 63 -20.67 0.66 2.70
N ASP A 64 -21.96 0.82 3.05
CA ASP A 64 -22.71 2.05 2.84
C ASP A 64 -22.40 3.11 3.91
N SER A 65 -23.10 4.23 3.87
CA SER A 65 -22.96 5.33 4.84
C SER A 65 -23.35 4.96 6.28
N ALA A 66 -24.13 3.90 6.46
CA ALA A 66 -24.50 3.35 7.76
C ALA A 66 -23.52 2.27 8.25
N GLY A 67 -22.52 1.91 7.42
CA GLY A 67 -21.54 0.88 7.73
C GLY A 67 -22.04 -0.55 7.44
N VAL A 68 -23.15 -0.69 6.73
CA VAL A 68 -23.71 -1.98 6.34
C VAL A 68 -23.00 -2.50 5.08
N PRO A 69 -22.55 -3.78 5.04
CA PRO A 69 -21.95 -4.37 3.86
C PRO A 69 -22.87 -4.29 2.64
N LEU A 70 -22.32 -3.82 1.52
CA LEU A 70 -23.04 -3.80 0.26
C LEU A 70 -23.21 -5.21 -0.31
N ALA A 71 -24.35 -5.44 -0.99
CA ALA A 71 -24.62 -6.73 -1.62
C ALA A 71 -23.60 -7.08 -2.71
N PHE A 72 -23.30 -8.36 -2.89
CA PHE A 72 -22.39 -8.88 -3.91
C PHE A 72 -23.05 -9.05 -5.27
N PRO A 73 -22.26 -9.00 -6.39
CA PRO A 73 -20.86 -8.59 -6.49
C PRO A 73 -20.73 -7.07 -6.69
N GLN A 74 -19.82 -6.42 -5.97
CA GLN A 74 -19.49 -5.03 -6.24
C GLN A 74 -18.53 -4.93 -7.43
N SER A 75 -18.96 -4.27 -8.50
CA SER A 75 -18.18 -4.15 -9.74
C SER A 75 -17.08 -3.08 -9.69
N GLY A 76 -17.01 -2.30 -8.63
CA GLY A 76 -16.15 -1.14 -8.52
C GLY A 76 -15.28 -1.06 -7.26
N ASP A 77 -14.99 -2.19 -6.58
CA ASP A 77 -14.24 -2.18 -5.32
C ASP A 77 -12.91 -1.44 -5.42
N ALA A 78 -12.15 -1.67 -6.48
CA ALA A 78 -10.85 -1.03 -6.70
C ALA A 78 -10.89 0.09 -7.73
N ALA A 79 -12.07 0.66 -8.04
CA ALA A 79 -12.22 1.78 -8.95
C ALA A 79 -11.71 3.09 -8.34
N ALA A 80 -11.38 4.05 -9.20
CA ALA A 80 -11.12 5.43 -8.81
C ALA A 80 -12.36 6.04 -8.13
N VAL A 81 -12.13 7.01 -7.28
CA VAL A 81 -13.17 7.72 -6.52
C VAL A 81 -13.23 9.17 -7.00
N ALA A 82 -14.42 9.69 -7.25
CA ALA A 82 -14.61 11.06 -7.70
C ALA A 82 -14.05 12.07 -6.69
N SER A 83 -13.57 13.21 -7.20
CA SER A 83 -13.06 14.30 -6.37
C SER A 83 -14.11 14.75 -5.34
N GLY A 84 -13.69 14.96 -4.11
CA GLY A 84 -14.59 15.35 -3.01
C GLY A 84 -15.43 14.21 -2.42
N SER A 85 -15.29 12.98 -2.96
CA SER A 85 -15.99 11.80 -2.47
C SER A 85 -15.03 10.77 -1.87
N TYR A 86 -15.58 9.77 -1.20
CA TYR A 86 -14.85 8.60 -0.71
C TYR A 86 -15.67 7.33 -0.92
N ARG A 87 -14.98 6.19 -0.88
CA ARG A 87 -15.61 4.87 -0.77
C ARG A 87 -15.16 4.24 0.54
N GLU A 88 -16.10 3.75 1.34
CA GLU A 88 -15.82 3.23 2.67
C GLU A 88 -15.80 1.70 2.69
N TYR A 89 -14.91 1.14 3.50
CA TYR A 89 -14.74 -0.29 3.70
C TYR A 89 -14.53 -0.60 5.18
N ARG A 90 -14.80 -1.87 5.52
CA ARG A 90 -14.42 -2.49 6.81
C ARG A 90 -13.58 -3.73 6.53
N PRO A 91 -12.52 -4.00 7.30
CA PRO A 91 -11.88 -5.31 7.27
C PRO A 91 -12.86 -6.41 7.68
N GLU A 92 -12.78 -7.56 7.03
CA GLU A 92 -13.71 -8.69 7.25
C GLU A 92 -13.79 -9.13 8.73
N ARG A 93 -12.65 -9.09 9.44
CA ARG A 93 -12.53 -9.56 10.82
C ARG A 93 -12.47 -8.43 11.87
N ASP A 94 -12.49 -7.18 11.44
CA ASP A 94 -12.41 -6.03 12.32
C ASP A 94 -13.38 -4.94 11.88
N SER A 95 -14.57 -4.94 12.47
CA SER A 95 -15.63 -3.96 12.17
C SER A 95 -15.35 -2.56 12.73
N LEU A 96 -14.41 -2.42 13.67
CA LEU A 96 -14.09 -1.11 14.30
C LEU A 96 -13.11 -0.29 13.46
N THR A 97 -12.27 -0.95 12.68
CA THR A 97 -11.37 -0.26 11.75
C THR A 97 -12.15 0.24 10.54
N ARG A 98 -12.01 1.53 10.24
CA ARG A 98 -12.64 2.20 9.10
C ARG A 98 -11.60 2.54 8.05
N VAL A 99 -11.85 2.12 6.81
CA VAL A 99 -10.97 2.37 5.67
C VAL A 99 -11.73 3.20 4.63
N ARG A 100 -11.13 4.29 4.16
CA ARG A 100 -11.68 5.09 3.07
C ARG A 100 -10.70 5.23 1.94
N ALA A 101 -11.18 4.98 0.72
CA ALA A 101 -10.47 5.22 -0.53
C ALA A 101 -10.84 6.58 -1.10
N TYR A 102 -9.84 7.27 -1.67
CA TYR A 102 -10.00 8.60 -2.22
C TYR A 102 -9.32 8.75 -3.58
N GLY A 103 -9.88 9.61 -4.43
CA GLY A 103 -9.26 10.10 -5.65
C GLY A 103 -8.92 9.01 -6.66
N GLY A 104 -7.95 9.30 -7.51
CA GLY A 104 -7.57 8.47 -8.62
C GLY A 104 -8.28 8.90 -9.91
N SER A 105 -7.99 8.21 -11.00
CA SER A 105 -8.59 8.50 -12.31
C SER A 105 -8.77 7.21 -13.13
N GLY A 106 -9.86 7.15 -13.87
CA GLY A 106 -10.14 6.06 -14.81
C GLY A 106 -9.99 4.66 -14.22
N SER A 107 -9.22 3.82 -14.88
CA SER A 107 -8.93 2.44 -14.47
C SER A 107 -7.76 2.31 -13.49
N TYR A 108 -7.07 3.40 -13.15
CA TYR A 108 -5.87 3.33 -12.29
C TYR A 108 -6.16 3.01 -10.82
N GLY A 109 -7.44 3.08 -10.42
CA GLY A 109 -7.87 2.84 -9.05
C GLY A 109 -7.72 4.07 -8.14
N PRO A 110 -7.92 3.92 -6.82
CA PRO A 110 -7.78 5.00 -5.87
C PRO A 110 -6.38 5.61 -5.85
N ALA A 111 -6.28 6.90 -5.52
CA ALA A 111 -5.00 7.57 -5.32
C ALA A 111 -4.40 7.15 -3.98
N TYR A 112 -5.19 7.17 -2.93
CA TYR A 112 -4.75 6.86 -1.56
C TYR A 112 -5.88 6.32 -0.71
N PHE A 113 -5.51 5.83 0.48
CA PHE A 113 -6.46 5.40 1.50
C PHE A 113 -6.14 6.05 2.84
N MET A 114 -7.17 6.21 3.66
CA MET A 114 -7.08 6.58 5.06
C MET A 114 -7.71 5.49 5.92
N VAL A 115 -7.03 5.09 6.98
CA VAL A 115 -7.46 4.03 7.90
C VAL A 115 -7.52 4.58 9.32
N TRP A 116 -8.70 4.53 9.92
CA TRP A 116 -8.93 4.86 11.32
C TRP A 116 -9.07 3.57 12.12
N SER A 117 -8.13 3.33 13.02
CA SER A 117 -8.15 2.18 13.91
C SER A 117 -8.88 2.48 15.21
N ALA A 118 -9.34 1.45 15.91
CA ALA A 118 -10.09 1.57 17.17
C ALA A 118 -9.29 2.27 18.29
N ASP A 119 -7.96 2.24 18.23
CA ASP A 119 -7.05 2.92 19.17
C ASP A 119 -6.89 4.43 18.89
N GLY A 120 -7.66 4.99 17.97
CA GLY A 120 -7.62 6.41 17.58
C GLY A 120 -6.48 6.77 16.63
N ARG A 121 -5.74 5.81 16.10
CA ARG A 121 -4.70 6.04 15.10
C ARG A 121 -5.31 6.29 13.73
N LEU A 122 -4.75 7.27 13.03
CA LEU A 122 -4.96 7.50 11.60
C LEU A 122 -3.72 7.03 10.82
N THR A 123 -3.91 6.12 9.90
CA THR A 123 -2.86 5.65 8.99
C THR A 123 -3.23 5.98 7.55
N GLU A 124 -2.30 6.57 6.83
CA GLU A 124 -2.43 6.99 5.44
C GLU A 124 -1.60 6.07 4.54
N TYR A 125 -2.13 5.75 3.36
CA TYR A 125 -1.53 4.82 2.41
C TYR A 125 -1.52 5.42 1.00
N GLY A 126 -0.44 5.17 0.26
CA GLY A 126 -0.29 5.64 -1.11
C GLY A 126 0.05 7.11 -1.20
N ASP A 127 -0.46 7.77 -2.24
CA ASP A 127 -0.21 9.19 -2.54
C ASP A 127 -1.20 10.09 -1.76
N SER A 128 -1.13 10.00 -0.42
CA SER A 128 -2.00 10.77 0.47
C SER A 128 -1.52 12.20 0.66
N PRO A 129 -2.38 13.13 1.12
CA PRO A 129 -1.97 14.51 1.42
C PRO A 129 -0.85 14.62 2.47
N GLY A 130 -0.70 13.64 3.35
CA GLY A 130 0.37 13.59 4.36
C GLY A 130 1.60 12.81 3.92
N ALA A 131 1.60 12.25 2.71
CA ALA A 131 2.74 11.50 2.16
C ALA A 131 3.90 12.43 1.82
N ALA A 132 5.13 12.04 2.16
CA ALA A 132 6.34 12.73 1.74
C ALA A 132 6.81 12.28 0.34
N THR A 133 6.45 11.06 -0.06
CA THR A 133 6.76 10.47 -1.37
C THR A 133 5.59 9.62 -1.83
N ASP A 134 5.51 9.31 -3.12
CA ASP A 134 4.50 8.38 -3.65
C ASP A 134 4.77 6.96 -3.15
N ALA A 135 3.87 6.44 -2.33
CA ALA A 135 3.93 5.10 -1.75
C ALA A 135 3.03 4.08 -2.48
N LYS A 136 2.78 4.30 -3.78
CA LYS A 136 1.89 3.49 -4.61
C LYS A 136 2.67 2.71 -5.67
N ALA A 137 2.61 1.38 -5.61
CA ALA A 137 3.10 0.53 -6.69
C ALA A 137 2.06 0.40 -7.80
N ARG A 138 2.52 0.36 -9.05
CA ARG A 138 1.68 0.32 -10.25
C ARG A 138 2.05 -0.84 -11.16
N HIS A 139 1.06 -1.40 -11.83
CA HIS A 139 1.28 -2.41 -12.86
C HIS A 139 1.96 -1.79 -14.07
N LEU A 140 3.10 -2.35 -14.49
CA LEU A 140 4.00 -1.76 -15.49
C LEU A 140 3.31 -1.42 -16.82
N ALA A 141 2.50 -2.33 -17.35
CA ALA A 141 1.90 -2.15 -18.67
C ALA A 141 0.66 -1.27 -18.67
N SER A 142 -0.09 -1.19 -17.56
CA SER A 142 -1.39 -0.51 -17.50
C SER A 142 -1.41 0.72 -16.59
N GLY A 143 -0.39 0.92 -15.76
CA GLY A 143 -0.37 2.00 -14.75
C GLY A 143 -1.36 1.81 -13.59
N VAL A 144 -2.12 0.72 -13.56
CA VAL A 144 -3.09 0.43 -12.51
C VAL A 144 -2.39 0.27 -11.18
N GLY A 145 -2.89 0.92 -10.12
CA GLY A 145 -2.38 0.76 -8.76
C GLY A 145 -2.53 -0.70 -8.30
N VAL A 146 -1.42 -1.31 -7.87
CA VAL A 146 -1.35 -2.69 -7.38
C VAL A 146 -1.38 -2.74 -5.88
N SER A 147 -0.58 -1.88 -5.24
CA SER A 147 -0.51 -1.75 -3.80
C SER A 147 -0.24 -0.31 -3.37
N TRP A 148 -0.70 0.02 -2.18
CA TRP A 148 -0.54 1.30 -1.50
C TRP A 148 0.12 1.02 -0.16
N ALA A 149 1.39 1.36 -0.03
CA ALA A 149 2.12 1.23 1.23
C ALA A 149 1.75 2.35 2.20
N VAL A 150 1.98 2.11 3.49
CA VAL A 150 1.81 3.13 4.52
C VAL A 150 2.72 4.33 4.23
N SER A 151 2.15 5.52 4.11
CA SER A 151 2.89 6.77 3.88
C SER A 151 3.06 7.57 5.17
N ARG A 152 2.04 7.53 6.05
CA ARG A 152 2.06 8.23 7.33
C ARG A 152 1.19 7.51 8.35
N ALA A 153 1.59 7.52 9.61
CA ALA A 153 0.77 7.07 10.73
C ALA A 153 0.79 8.12 11.84
N ALA A 154 -0.38 8.55 12.31
CA ALA A 154 -0.51 9.53 13.38
C ALA A 154 -1.39 8.98 14.51
N ASP A 155 -1.08 9.36 15.76
CA ASP A 155 -1.93 9.08 16.91
C ASP A 155 -2.92 10.23 17.18
N SER A 156 -3.81 10.03 18.14
CA SER A 156 -4.81 11.04 18.54
C SER A 156 -4.21 12.30 19.16
N SER A 157 -2.95 12.26 19.59
CA SER A 157 -2.20 13.40 20.12
C SER A 157 -1.44 14.18 19.04
N GLY A 158 -1.54 13.77 17.76
CA GLY A 158 -0.88 14.40 16.65
C GLY A 158 0.59 14.02 16.47
N ASN A 159 1.11 13.06 17.24
CA ASN A 159 2.43 12.50 16.96
C ASN A 159 2.36 11.63 15.71
N PHE A 160 3.38 11.68 14.87
CA PHE A 160 3.36 10.92 13.63
C PHE A 160 4.70 10.32 13.23
N ILE A 161 4.59 9.31 12.36
CA ILE A 161 5.67 8.65 11.64
C ILE A 161 5.41 8.86 10.16
N GLN A 162 6.45 9.16 9.39
CA GLN A 162 6.40 9.21 7.91
C GLN A 162 7.29 8.12 7.33
N TYR A 163 6.82 7.51 6.25
CA TYR A 163 7.52 6.49 5.49
C TYR A 163 7.83 7.06 4.11
N LEU A 164 9.09 7.03 3.71
CA LEU A 164 9.57 7.57 2.45
C LEU A 164 10.03 6.43 1.56
N TYR A 165 9.58 6.46 0.33
CA TYR A 165 9.83 5.43 -0.67
C TYR A 165 10.52 6.01 -1.88
N SER A 166 11.46 5.26 -2.47
CA SER A 166 11.83 5.44 -3.86
C SER A 166 11.03 4.50 -4.75
N ASN A 167 10.64 5.03 -5.88
CA ASN A 167 9.93 4.29 -6.90
C ASN A 167 10.91 3.87 -7.99
N TYR A 168 11.02 2.57 -8.24
CA TYR A 168 11.78 2.08 -9.37
C TYR A 168 10.94 2.18 -10.64
N TRP A 169 11.36 3.05 -11.53
CA TRP A 169 10.75 3.19 -12.86
C TRP A 169 11.33 2.12 -13.78
N GLY A 170 10.50 1.20 -14.24
CA GLY A 170 10.89 0.27 -15.30
C GLY A 170 11.24 0.99 -16.62
N TYR A 171 11.63 0.25 -17.64
CA TYR A 171 12.07 0.77 -18.95
C TYR A 171 11.04 1.67 -19.68
N SER A 172 9.79 1.70 -19.25
CA SER A 172 8.77 2.64 -19.70
C SER A 172 8.61 3.70 -18.63
N PHE A 173 8.98 4.91 -18.93
CA PHE A 173 8.99 6.09 -18.03
C PHE A 173 7.61 6.52 -17.47
N THR A 174 6.59 5.70 -17.59
CA THR A 174 5.19 6.05 -17.28
C THR A 174 4.61 5.39 -16.05
N ALA A 175 5.27 4.38 -15.45
CA ALA A 175 4.73 3.72 -14.26
C ALA A 175 5.83 3.22 -13.32
N ALA A 176 5.71 3.52 -12.03
CA ALA A 176 6.53 2.90 -10.99
C ALA A 176 6.15 1.42 -10.88
N TYR A 177 7.11 0.56 -11.06
CA TYR A 177 6.92 -0.90 -11.02
C TYR A 177 6.91 -1.42 -9.59
N GLU A 178 7.86 -0.94 -8.83
CA GLU A 178 8.09 -1.30 -7.44
C GLU A 178 8.35 -0.06 -6.59
N TRP A 179 8.09 -0.16 -5.31
CA TRP A 179 8.52 0.82 -4.33
C TRP A 179 9.45 0.16 -3.33
N THR A 180 10.48 0.87 -2.92
CA THR A 180 11.41 0.46 -1.86
C THR A 180 11.29 1.45 -0.72
N LEU A 181 11.17 0.97 0.52
CA LEU A 181 11.21 1.83 1.68
C LEU A 181 12.66 2.26 1.93
N ASP A 182 12.93 3.56 1.84
CA ASP A 182 14.28 4.13 2.01
C ASP A 182 14.48 4.73 3.40
N GLU A 183 13.45 5.40 3.92
CA GLU A 183 13.59 6.13 5.16
C GLU A 183 12.28 6.11 5.96
N VAL A 184 12.41 5.97 7.28
CA VAL A 184 11.30 6.15 8.21
C VAL A 184 11.66 7.29 9.17
N ARG A 185 10.89 8.37 9.11
CA ARG A 185 11.01 9.53 9.99
C ARG A 185 10.00 9.44 11.11
N TYR A 186 10.44 9.66 12.35
CA TYR A 186 9.56 9.53 13.52
C TYR A 186 9.83 10.60 14.59
N THR A 187 8.98 10.64 15.61
CA THR A 187 8.92 11.72 16.61
C THR A 187 8.45 13.08 16.08
N GLY A 188 7.75 13.08 14.92
CA GLY A 188 7.05 14.28 14.46
C GLY A 188 5.81 14.56 15.31
N THR A 189 5.45 15.84 15.45
CA THR A 189 4.22 16.29 16.09
C THR A 189 3.51 17.32 15.20
N ALA A 190 2.25 17.65 15.52
CA ALA A 190 1.55 18.72 14.82
C ALA A 190 2.36 20.03 14.93
N GLY A 191 2.85 20.53 13.80
CA GLY A 191 3.67 21.75 13.74
C GLY A 191 5.17 21.56 13.90
N GLN A 192 5.66 20.34 14.18
CA GLN A 192 7.10 20.06 14.29
C GLN A 192 7.48 18.84 13.42
N ALA A 193 8.45 19.04 12.55
CA ALA A 193 8.99 17.96 11.71
C ALA A 193 9.60 16.82 12.56
N PRO A 194 9.63 15.57 12.05
CA PRO A 194 10.29 14.46 12.71
C PRO A 194 11.76 14.73 12.97
N SER A 195 12.22 14.49 14.21
CA SER A 195 13.61 14.72 14.63
C SER A 195 14.50 13.48 14.49
N ASN A 196 13.91 12.30 14.39
CA ASN A 196 14.64 11.03 14.28
C ASN A 196 14.31 10.35 12.95
N LYS A 197 15.28 9.59 12.43
CA LYS A 197 15.10 8.81 11.21
C LYS A 197 15.84 7.48 11.24
N LEU A 198 15.26 6.50 10.56
CA LEU A 198 15.89 5.24 10.20
C LEU A 198 16.08 5.24 8.69
N VAL A 199 17.29 5.02 8.21
CA VAL A 199 17.62 4.93 6.78
C VAL A 199 17.89 3.47 6.44
N LEU A 200 17.27 2.98 5.39
CA LEU A 200 17.43 1.64 4.85
C LEU A 200 18.31 1.73 3.61
N THR A 201 19.60 1.41 3.75
CA THR A 201 20.51 1.37 2.62
C THR A 201 20.64 -0.07 2.12
N GLY A 202 20.10 -0.35 0.93
CA GLY A 202 20.42 -1.57 0.20
C GLY A 202 21.71 -1.36 -0.59
N GLU A 203 22.73 -2.16 -0.37
CA GLU A 203 23.77 -2.30 -1.39
C GLU A 203 23.12 -2.99 -2.59
N GLY A 204 22.92 -2.22 -3.67
CA GLY A 204 22.33 -2.75 -4.89
C GLY A 204 23.21 -3.87 -5.43
N VAL A 205 22.75 -5.10 -5.34
CA VAL A 205 23.23 -6.14 -6.23
C VAL A 205 22.86 -5.66 -7.62
N ARG A 206 23.82 -5.08 -8.33
CA ARG A 206 23.68 -4.80 -9.76
C ARG A 206 23.35 -6.13 -10.40
N SER A 207 22.10 -6.32 -10.80
CA SER A 207 21.74 -7.50 -11.58
C SER A 207 22.63 -7.49 -12.83
N CYS A 208 23.53 -8.44 -12.92
CA CYS A 208 24.30 -8.68 -14.14
C CYS A 208 23.30 -8.94 -15.26
N LYS A 209 23.08 -7.96 -16.14
CA LYS A 209 22.38 -8.19 -17.40
C LYS A 209 23.34 -8.98 -18.27
N CYS A 210 23.19 -10.29 -18.32
CA CYS A 210 23.77 -11.09 -19.34
C CYS A 210 23.18 -10.71 -20.69
N LYS A 211 23.86 -9.84 -21.47
CA LYS A 211 23.69 -9.83 -22.90
C LYS A 211 24.36 -11.13 -23.39
N VAL A 212 23.66 -11.86 -24.26
CA VAL A 212 24.21 -13.05 -24.93
C VAL A 212 25.61 -12.72 -25.40
N ASN A 213 26.61 -13.36 -24.77
CA ASN A 213 28.05 -13.42 -25.06
C ASN A 213 29.06 -12.63 -24.20
N ARG A 214 28.75 -11.89 -23.16
CA ARG A 214 29.75 -11.44 -22.17
C ARG A 214 29.11 -10.88 -20.90
N CYS A 215 29.50 -11.44 -19.74
CA CYS A 215 29.38 -10.76 -18.46
C CYS A 215 30.61 -9.85 -18.32
N SER A 216 30.38 -8.52 -18.18
CA SER A 216 31.43 -7.59 -17.75
C SER A 216 31.15 -7.18 -16.33
N PRO A 217 32.17 -7.02 -15.46
CA PRO A 217 32.07 -6.70 -14.06
C PRO A 217 31.46 -5.32 -13.81
#